data_a1739aa4aa9b8f2bfac603a4d648f8f9
#
_entry.id   a1739aa4aa9b8f2bfac603a4d648f8f9
#
_cell.length_a   1.000
_cell.length_b   1.000
_cell.length_c   1.000
_cell.angle_alpha   90.00
_cell.angle_beta   90.00
_cell.angle_gamma   90.00
#
_symmetry.space_group_name_H-M   'P 1'
#
loop_
_entity.id
_entity.type
_entity.pdbx_description
1 polymer ?
#
loop_
_entity_poly.entity_id
_entity_poly.type
_entity_poly.pdbx_seq_one_letter_code
_entity_poly.pdbx_strand_id
1 'polypeptide(L)'
;KRDKGAEQTDLLRRFRHLVELHYRDHWQVVKYANELGIDYDRLHRICKRETGRSPAELVHERLTAEAKARLENSGFPLKRIAQDLGFSDASRFSHFFKRRTDMSPGAYRAIVSRPDGEDLVELRRGFADWP
;
A
#
# COMPACT_ATOMS: atom_id res chain seq x y z
N LYS A 1 -10.25 -1.66 33.21
CA LYS A 1 -9.44 -0.60 32.67
C LYS A 1 -8.52 -1.15 31.56
N ARG A 2 -8.56 -0.54 30.42
CA ARG A 2 -7.84 -1.01 29.27
C ARG A 2 -6.36 -0.69 29.38
N ASP A 3 -5.53 -1.69 29.09
CA ASP A 3 -4.09 -1.55 28.99
C ASP A 3 -3.73 -0.65 27.81
N LYS A 4 -2.75 0.23 27.99
CA LYS A 4 -2.28 1.16 26.97
C LYS A 4 -1.77 0.43 25.71
N GLY A 5 -1.08 -0.69 25.88
CA GLY A 5 -0.63 -1.51 24.76
C GLY A 5 -1.79 -2.10 23.97
N ALA A 6 -2.85 -2.52 24.65
CA ALA A 6 -4.05 -3.05 24.01
C ALA A 6 -4.77 -1.97 23.20
N GLU A 7 -4.82 -0.74 23.72
CA GLU A 7 -5.41 0.40 22.99
C GLU A 7 -4.63 0.72 21.71
N GLN A 8 -3.30 0.71 21.77
CA GLN A 8 -2.45 0.96 20.62
C GLN A 8 -2.60 -0.13 19.56
N THR A 9 -2.67 -1.38 19.99
CA THR A 9 -2.89 -2.51 19.08
C THR A 9 -4.25 -2.39 18.39
N ASP A 10 -5.27 -2.01 19.13
CA ASP A 10 -6.60 -1.81 18.58
C ASP A 10 -6.65 -0.66 17.56
N LEU A 11 -5.99 0.46 17.89
CA LEU A 11 -5.92 1.61 16.96
C LEU A 11 -5.18 1.23 15.68
N LEU A 12 -4.09 0.47 15.78
CA LEU A 12 -3.36 0.02 14.60
C LEU A 12 -4.22 -0.90 13.73
N ARG A 13 -4.96 -1.81 14.34
CA ARG A 13 -5.86 -2.71 13.62
C ARG A 13 -6.96 -1.92 12.90
N ARG A 14 -7.54 -0.93 13.58
CA ARG A 14 -8.56 -0.07 12.98
C ARG A 14 -7.98 0.77 11.84
N PHE A 15 -6.75 1.26 11.99
CA PHE A 15 -6.06 1.97 10.93
C PHE A 15 -5.88 1.07 9.70
N ARG A 16 -5.40 -0.15 9.90
CA ARG A 16 -5.23 -1.11 8.79
C ARG A 16 -6.55 -1.39 8.09
N HIS A 17 -7.63 -1.50 8.85
CA HIS A 17 -8.96 -1.70 8.27
C HIS A 17 -9.37 -0.51 7.38
N LEU A 18 -9.14 0.72 7.87
CA LEU A 18 -9.42 1.92 7.08
C LEU A 18 -8.55 1.97 5.83
N VAL A 19 -7.29 1.56 5.92
CA VAL A 19 -6.41 1.50 4.76
C VAL A 19 -6.97 0.53 3.71
N GLU A 20 -7.45 -0.65 4.12
CA GLU A 20 -8.07 -1.61 3.21
C GLU A 20 -9.27 -1.00 2.48
N LEU A 21 -10.07 -0.21 3.18
CA LEU A 21 -11.25 0.41 2.60
C LEU A 21 -10.93 1.61 1.70
N HIS A 22 -9.85 2.33 1.96
CA HIS A 22 -9.63 3.66 1.40
C HIS A 22 -8.29 3.89 0.71
N TYR A 23 -7.42 2.88 0.56
CA TYR A 23 -6.11 3.12 -0.05
C TYR A 23 -6.22 3.65 -1.49
N ARG A 24 -7.31 3.36 -2.17
CA ARG A 24 -7.56 3.84 -3.54
C ARG A 24 -8.13 5.24 -3.58
N ASP A 25 -8.56 5.77 -2.44
CA ASP A 25 -9.11 7.12 -2.35
C ASP A 25 -8.03 8.18 -2.20
N HIS A 26 -6.79 7.77 -2.00
CA HIS A 26 -5.63 8.67 -1.84
C HIS A 26 -5.82 9.68 -0.71
N TRP A 27 -6.39 9.24 0.39
CA TRP A 27 -6.55 10.08 1.58
C TRP A 27 -5.20 10.52 2.12
N GLN A 28 -5.12 11.73 2.60
CA GLN A 28 -3.99 12.16 3.40
C GLN A 28 -4.07 11.52 4.79
N VAL A 29 -2.92 11.38 5.44
CA VAL A 29 -2.83 10.71 6.75
C VAL A 29 -3.71 11.40 7.79
N VAL A 30 -3.80 12.72 7.75
CA VAL A 30 -4.67 13.50 8.64
C VAL A 30 -6.12 13.01 8.59
N LYS A 31 -6.61 12.64 7.42
CA LYS A 31 -7.97 12.13 7.29
C LYS A 31 -8.13 10.78 7.99
N TYR A 32 -7.16 9.90 7.86
CA TYR A 32 -7.18 8.64 8.61
C TYR A 32 -7.20 8.88 10.12
N ALA A 33 -6.37 9.80 10.58
CA ALA A 33 -6.32 10.14 12.02
C ALA A 33 -7.67 10.68 12.50
N ASN A 34 -8.29 11.57 11.72
CA ASN A 34 -9.60 12.12 12.05
C ASN A 34 -10.66 11.03 12.15
N GLU A 35 -10.67 10.07 11.23
CA GLU A 35 -11.61 8.96 11.26
C GLU A 35 -11.41 8.06 12.49
N LEU A 36 -10.18 7.98 12.98
CA LEU A 36 -9.87 7.21 14.19
C LEU A 36 -10.08 8.00 15.47
N GLY A 37 -10.39 9.30 15.37
CA GLY A 37 -10.59 10.14 16.55
C GLY A 37 -9.31 10.49 17.30
N ILE A 38 -8.18 10.49 16.62
CA ILE A 38 -6.88 10.81 17.21
C ILE A 38 -6.17 11.87 16.34
N ASP A 39 -5.12 12.49 16.89
CA ASP A 39 -4.34 13.42 16.11
C ASP A 39 -3.28 12.71 15.27
N TYR A 40 -2.74 13.44 14.29
CA TYR A 40 -1.72 12.94 13.38
C TYR A 40 -0.49 12.39 14.13
N ASP A 41 -0.01 13.14 15.12
CA ASP A 41 1.21 12.76 15.85
C ASP A 41 1.03 11.43 16.58
N ARG A 42 -0.13 11.22 17.16
CA ARG A 42 -0.44 9.97 17.85
C ARG A 42 -0.46 8.80 16.86
N LEU A 43 -1.12 8.97 15.73
CA LEU A 43 -1.15 7.93 14.70
C LEU A 43 0.26 7.62 14.21
N HIS A 44 1.06 8.65 13.96
CA HIS A 44 2.45 8.48 13.53
C HIS A 44 3.26 7.69 14.55
N ARG A 45 3.17 8.05 15.84
CA ARG A 45 3.89 7.35 16.89
C ARG A 45 3.50 5.88 16.99
N ILE A 46 2.20 5.59 16.93
CA ILE A 46 1.70 4.22 17.00
C ILE A 46 2.24 3.38 15.85
N CYS A 47 2.14 3.89 14.64
CA CYS A 47 2.62 3.18 13.46
C CYS A 47 4.12 2.94 13.50
N LYS A 48 4.92 3.96 13.84
CA LYS A 48 6.37 3.83 13.92
C LYS A 48 6.77 2.84 15.01
N ARG A 49 6.10 2.89 16.16
CA ARG A 49 6.41 2.02 17.29
C ARG A 49 6.07 0.55 16.99
N GLU A 50 4.91 0.30 16.42
CA GLU A 50 4.42 -1.06 16.20
C GLU A 50 4.92 -1.70 14.92
N THR A 51 5.21 -0.92 13.87
CA THR A 51 5.59 -1.46 12.56
C THR A 51 6.96 -1.00 12.06
N GLY A 52 7.53 0.02 12.68
CA GLY A 52 8.75 0.66 12.18
C GLY A 52 8.52 1.60 11.00
N ARG A 53 7.27 1.76 10.56
CA ARG A 53 6.91 2.52 9.37
C ARG A 53 5.92 3.61 9.71
N SER A 54 5.96 4.72 8.93
CA SER A 54 4.98 5.79 9.09
C SER A 54 3.61 5.37 8.54
N PRO A 55 2.53 6.05 8.92
CA PRO A 55 1.22 5.78 8.33
C PRO A 55 1.22 5.91 6.80
N ALA A 56 1.89 6.93 6.27
CA ALA A 56 1.96 7.12 4.81
C ALA A 56 2.65 5.95 4.14
N GLU A 57 3.74 5.45 4.73
CA GLU A 57 4.44 4.29 4.19
C GLU A 57 3.54 3.05 4.16
N LEU A 58 2.76 2.84 5.21
CA LEU A 58 1.84 1.70 5.27
C LEU A 58 0.77 1.78 4.18
N VAL A 59 0.20 2.97 3.97
CA VAL A 59 -0.79 3.17 2.90
C VAL A 59 -0.16 2.92 1.53
N HIS A 60 1.02 3.48 1.29
CA HIS A 60 1.73 3.32 0.01
C HIS A 60 2.13 1.86 -0.25
N GLU A 61 2.52 1.14 0.79
CA GLU A 61 2.83 -0.29 0.66
C GLU A 61 1.60 -1.09 0.24
N ARG A 62 0.44 -0.79 0.82
CA ARG A 62 -0.79 -1.48 0.44
C ARG A 62 -1.16 -1.17 -1.00
N LEU A 63 -1.07 0.08 -1.41
CA LEU A 63 -1.36 0.49 -2.78
C LEU A 63 -0.40 -0.18 -3.77
N THR A 64 0.88 -0.24 -3.43
CA THR A 64 1.89 -0.91 -4.26
C THR A 64 1.62 -2.40 -4.39
N ALA A 65 1.26 -3.06 -3.29
CA ALA A 65 0.94 -4.49 -3.31
C ALA A 65 -0.25 -4.78 -4.22
N GLU A 66 -1.28 -3.94 -4.16
CA GLU A 66 -2.44 -4.09 -5.04
C GLU A 66 -2.07 -3.86 -6.51
N ALA A 67 -1.23 -2.85 -6.78
CA ALA A 67 -0.74 -2.57 -8.13
C ALA A 67 -0.01 -3.79 -8.71
N LYS A 68 0.88 -4.38 -7.94
CA LYS A 68 1.61 -5.58 -8.37
C LYS A 68 0.66 -6.73 -8.65
N ALA A 69 -0.32 -6.96 -7.78
CA ALA A 69 -1.30 -8.03 -7.97
C ALA A 69 -2.08 -7.86 -9.28
N ARG A 70 -2.49 -6.65 -9.59
CA ARG A 70 -3.21 -6.38 -10.84
C ARG A 70 -2.33 -6.49 -12.07
N LEU A 71 -1.07 -6.09 -11.97
CA LEU A 71 -0.12 -6.25 -13.07
C LEU A 71 0.18 -7.72 -13.35
N GLU A 72 0.18 -8.57 -12.34
CA GLU A 72 0.40 -10.01 -12.49
C GLU A 72 -0.82 -10.74 -13.03
N ASN A 73 -2.00 -10.41 -12.52
CA ASN A 73 -3.19 -11.24 -12.67
C ASN A 73 -4.21 -10.72 -13.68
N SER A 74 -4.09 -9.47 -14.11
CA SER A 74 -5.01 -8.92 -15.09
C SER A 74 -4.28 -8.60 -16.39
N GLY A 75 -4.93 -8.76 -17.51
CA GLY A 75 -4.42 -8.32 -18.80
C GLY A 75 -4.81 -6.88 -19.12
N PHE A 76 -5.31 -6.13 -18.17
CA PHE A 76 -5.81 -4.79 -18.39
C PHE A 76 -4.70 -3.81 -18.77
N PRO A 77 -4.98 -2.82 -19.63
CA PRO A 77 -4.03 -1.75 -19.94
C PRO A 77 -3.63 -0.99 -18.68
N LEU A 78 -2.43 -0.44 -18.68
CA LEU A 78 -1.91 0.33 -17.54
C LEU A 78 -2.84 1.49 -17.18
N LYS A 79 -3.44 2.13 -18.17
CA LYS A 79 -4.40 3.23 -17.96
C LYS A 79 -5.57 2.77 -17.09
N ARG A 80 -6.09 1.58 -17.35
CA ARG A 80 -7.21 1.04 -16.57
C ARG A 80 -6.80 0.71 -15.15
N ILE A 81 -5.63 0.09 -14.98
CA ILE A 81 -5.12 -0.21 -13.65
C ILE A 81 -4.91 1.08 -12.85
N ALA A 82 -4.34 2.10 -13.49
CA ALA A 82 -4.16 3.41 -12.86
C ALA A 82 -5.49 3.98 -12.37
N GLN A 83 -6.51 3.96 -13.22
CA GLN A 83 -7.86 4.45 -12.87
C GLN A 83 -8.46 3.67 -11.71
N ASP A 84 -8.38 2.35 -11.76
CA ASP A 84 -8.92 1.48 -10.72
C ASP A 84 -8.24 1.71 -9.36
N LEU A 85 -6.98 2.14 -9.37
CA LEU A 85 -6.22 2.42 -8.16
C LEU A 85 -6.30 3.89 -7.73
N GLY A 86 -7.14 4.68 -8.38
CA GLY A 86 -7.41 6.06 -7.97
C GLY A 86 -6.44 7.11 -8.49
N PHE A 87 -5.58 6.77 -9.45
CA PHE A 87 -4.68 7.76 -10.06
C PHE A 87 -5.40 8.52 -11.17
N SER A 88 -5.07 9.79 -11.32
CA SER A 88 -5.69 10.64 -12.33
C SER A 88 -5.28 10.27 -13.76
N ASP A 89 -4.10 9.69 -13.92
CA ASP A 89 -3.60 9.23 -15.22
C ASP A 89 -2.52 8.16 -15.05
N ALA A 90 -2.15 7.51 -16.15
CA ALA A 90 -1.16 6.45 -16.14
C ALA A 90 0.24 6.95 -15.78
N SER A 91 0.57 8.21 -16.11
CA SER A 91 1.87 8.79 -15.78
C SER A 91 2.06 8.90 -14.28
N ARG A 92 1.04 9.36 -13.54
CA ARG A 92 1.12 9.47 -12.09
C ARG A 92 1.27 8.10 -11.44
N PHE A 93 0.54 7.12 -11.94
CA PHE A 93 0.70 5.73 -11.50
C PHE A 93 2.12 5.23 -11.75
N SER A 94 2.66 5.44 -12.94
CA SER A 94 4.02 5.01 -13.29
C SER A 94 5.07 5.65 -12.39
N HIS A 95 4.95 6.95 -12.11
CA HIS A 95 5.85 7.65 -11.20
C HIS A 95 5.80 7.07 -9.79
N PHE A 96 4.59 6.86 -9.28
CA PHE A 96 4.41 6.27 -7.95
C PHE A 96 5.04 4.89 -7.88
N PHE A 97 4.72 4.02 -8.84
CA PHE A 97 5.18 2.64 -8.86
C PHE A 97 6.71 2.57 -8.98
N LYS A 98 7.29 3.35 -9.88
CA LYS A 98 8.73 3.37 -10.07
C LYS A 98 9.47 3.86 -8.83
N ARG A 99 8.93 4.88 -8.16
CA ARG A 99 9.52 5.38 -6.92
C ARG A 99 9.53 4.30 -5.83
N ARG A 100 8.49 3.48 -5.77
CA ARG A 100 8.35 2.45 -4.74
C ARG A 100 9.09 1.16 -5.05
N THR A 101 9.28 0.82 -6.31
CA THR A 101 9.80 -0.50 -6.73
C THR A 101 11.08 -0.42 -7.56
N ASP A 102 11.52 0.77 -7.94
CA ASP A 102 12.62 1.02 -8.88
C ASP A 102 12.37 0.47 -10.29
N MET A 103 11.13 0.11 -10.60
CA MET A 103 10.72 -0.39 -11.90
C MET A 103 9.47 0.32 -12.39
N SER A 104 9.36 0.51 -13.71
CA SER A 104 8.07 0.94 -14.28
C SER A 104 7.05 -0.20 -14.20
N PRO A 105 5.74 0.11 -14.20
CA PRO A 105 4.72 -0.94 -14.23
C PRO A 105 4.86 -1.88 -15.42
N GLY A 106 5.22 -1.34 -16.60
CA GLY A 106 5.42 -2.17 -17.78
C GLY A 106 6.60 -3.12 -17.66
N ALA A 107 7.72 -2.64 -17.09
CA ALA A 107 8.88 -3.48 -16.84
C ALA A 107 8.57 -4.60 -15.83
N TYR A 108 7.83 -4.25 -14.77
CA TYR A 108 7.40 -5.23 -13.78
C TYR A 108 6.52 -6.31 -14.42
N ARG A 109 5.53 -5.89 -15.21
CA ARG A 109 4.64 -6.84 -15.89
C ARG A 109 5.41 -7.80 -16.80
N ALA A 110 6.41 -7.29 -17.52
CA ALA A 110 7.23 -8.12 -18.40
C ALA A 110 7.96 -9.20 -17.61
N ILE A 111 8.47 -8.88 -16.44
CA ILE A 111 9.17 -9.85 -15.59
C ILE A 111 8.22 -10.94 -15.08
N VAL A 112 7.06 -10.54 -14.53
CA VAL A 112 6.13 -11.51 -13.94
C VAL A 112 5.41 -12.36 -14.99
N SER A 113 5.51 -11.99 -16.27
CA SER A 113 4.95 -12.76 -17.38
C SER A 113 5.93 -13.77 -17.95
N ARG A 114 7.17 -13.83 -17.43
CA ARG A 114 8.16 -14.80 -17.89
C ARG A 114 7.77 -16.23 -17.50
N PRO A 115 8.08 -17.22 -18.36
CA PRO A 115 7.76 -18.62 -18.05
C PRO A 115 8.59 -19.23 -16.93
N ASP A 116 9.83 -18.75 -16.68
CA ASP A 116 10.64 -19.17 -15.53
C ASP A 116 10.16 -18.44 -14.28
N GLY A 117 9.85 -19.13 -13.23
CA GLY A 117 9.22 -18.57 -12.03
C GLY A 117 10.15 -17.97 -11.00
N GLU A 118 11.47 -17.98 -11.21
CA GLU A 118 12.42 -17.55 -10.18
C GLU A 118 12.24 -16.07 -9.80
N ASP A 119 12.23 -15.19 -10.78
CA ASP A 119 12.04 -13.75 -10.54
C ASP A 119 10.68 -13.48 -9.89
N LEU A 120 9.67 -14.23 -10.27
CA LEU A 120 8.33 -14.08 -9.74
C LEU A 120 8.26 -14.43 -8.25
N VAL A 121 8.92 -15.50 -7.84
CA VAL A 121 8.92 -15.92 -6.43
C VAL A 121 9.57 -14.86 -5.57
N GLU A 122 10.68 -14.29 -6.00
CA GLU A 122 11.39 -13.27 -5.24
C GLU A 122 10.57 -11.97 -5.13
N LEU A 123 9.93 -11.57 -6.22
CA LEU A 123 9.09 -10.37 -6.22
C LEU A 123 7.87 -10.53 -5.31
N ARG A 124 7.29 -11.73 -5.23
CA ARG A 124 6.13 -11.98 -4.39
C ARG A 124 6.43 -11.96 -2.90
N ARG A 125 7.66 -12.17 -2.49
CA ARG A 125 8.05 -12.12 -1.08
C ARG A 125 7.74 -10.79 -0.42
N GLY A 126 7.90 -9.69 -1.15
CA GLY A 126 7.59 -8.38 -0.62
C GLY A 126 6.11 -8.16 -0.33
N PHE A 127 5.22 -8.97 -0.87
CA PHE A 127 3.78 -8.85 -0.63
C PHE A 127 3.34 -9.59 0.63
N ALA A 128 3.96 -10.75 0.89
CA ALA A 128 3.57 -11.60 1.99
C ALA A 128 3.78 -10.92 3.35
N ASP A 129 4.71 -9.97 3.40
CA ASP A 129 5.10 -9.30 4.64
C ASP A 129 4.37 -7.98 4.90
N TRP A 130 3.36 -7.66 4.11
CA TRP A 130 2.61 -6.42 4.36
C TRP A 130 1.91 -6.48 5.71
N PRO A 131 2.17 -5.49 6.59
CA PRO A 131 1.62 -5.51 7.96
C PRO A 131 0.11 -5.24 8.07
#